data_5ffc4cdb19a9a1b2451a71b3ff6766aa
#
_entry.id   5ffc4cdb19a9a1b2451a71b3ff6766aa
#
_cell.length_a   1.000
_cell.length_b   1.000
_cell.length_c   1.000
_cell.angle_alpha   90.00
_cell.angle_beta   90.00
_cell.angle_gamma   90.00
#
_symmetry.space_group_name_H-M   'P 1'
#
loop_
_entity.id
_entity.type
_entity.pdbx_description
1 polymer ?
#
loop_
_entity_poly.entity_id
_entity_poly.type
_entity_poly.pdbx_seq_one_letter_code
_entity_poly.pdbx_strand_id
1 'polypeptide(L)'
;MPPNDPTRALALRLMDALGRDLLGEGLRARGWTFGYDRARRRLGACHGSKKRITLSSHLAPQLPAEDVEDTIRHEIAHAIDWERRGRSAHDATWRALARACGARPERTFNGDLPDGAESALYRAVCPSCGIEAGRHRQPVRALRCRACARADRPAWLRVTHAPSGEVIWPGGETPGAFGGRAGWEATCPRCGDTVRRARRPTRATACVACCERHAGGRYDERFRLRFRRPG
;
A
#
# COMPACT_ATOMS: atom_id res chain seq x y z
N MET A 1 -14.50 -18.29 15.26
CA MET A 1 -15.34 -18.45 14.06
C MET A 1 -16.29 -19.61 14.33
N PRO A 2 -17.57 -19.48 13.96
CA PRO A 2 -18.55 -20.54 14.20
C PRO A 2 -18.19 -21.80 13.41
N PRO A 3 -18.55 -22.99 13.89
CA PRO A 3 -18.28 -24.26 13.20
C PRO A 3 -18.93 -24.34 11.81
N ASN A 4 -19.90 -23.47 11.53
CA ASN A 4 -20.64 -23.41 10.26
C ASN A 4 -20.36 -22.07 9.54
N ASP A 5 -19.15 -21.91 9.00
CA ASP A 5 -18.72 -20.72 8.26
C ASP A 5 -18.98 -20.93 6.75
N PRO A 6 -20.02 -20.30 6.15
CA PRO A 6 -20.39 -20.49 4.76
C PRO A 6 -19.29 -20.01 3.79
N THR A 7 -18.59 -18.95 4.13
CA THR A 7 -17.48 -18.42 3.32
C THR A 7 -16.33 -19.41 3.26
N ARG A 8 -15.96 -20.00 4.40
CA ARG A 8 -14.94 -21.06 4.44
C ARG A 8 -15.38 -22.28 3.63
N ALA A 9 -16.63 -22.72 3.80
CA ALA A 9 -17.17 -23.84 3.05
C ALA A 9 -17.14 -23.60 1.54
N LEU A 10 -17.51 -22.39 1.08
CA LEU A 10 -17.41 -21.95 -0.30
C LEU A 10 -15.98 -21.99 -0.80
N ALA A 11 -15.04 -21.40 -0.07
CA ALA A 11 -13.63 -21.37 -0.44
C ALA A 11 -13.05 -22.76 -0.63
N LEU A 12 -13.32 -23.69 0.29
CA LEU A 12 -12.83 -25.06 0.21
C LEU A 12 -13.42 -25.80 -0.99
N ARG A 13 -14.71 -25.64 -1.28
CA ARG A 13 -15.35 -26.22 -2.48
C ARG A 13 -14.73 -25.69 -3.77
N LEU A 14 -14.53 -24.36 -3.87
CA LEU A 14 -13.92 -23.73 -5.03
C LEU A 14 -12.46 -24.15 -5.23
N MET A 15 -11.69 -24.27 -4.17
CA MET A 15 -10.30 -24.76 -4.22
C MET A 15 -10.22 -26.19 -4.80
N ASP A 16 -11.16 -27.04 -4.44
CA ASP A 16 -11.17 -28.41 -4.95
C ASP A 16 -11.72 -28.49 -6.37
N ALA A 17 -12.79 -27.76 -6.67
CA ALA A 17 -13.40 -27.79 -8.00
C ALA A 17 -12.43 -27.20 -9.05
N LEU A 18 -12.00 -25.94 -8.87
CA LEU A 18 -11.10 -25.27 -9.82
C LEU A 18 -9.72 -25.92 -9.89
N GLY A 19 -9.24 -26.47 -8.77
CA GLY A 19 -8.02 -27.29 -8.77
C GLY A 19 -8.14 -28.53 -9.66
N ARG A 20 -9.23 -29.28 -9.54
CA ARG A 20 -9.48 -30.45 -10.42
C ARG A 20 -9.60 -30.06 -11.88
N ASP A 21 -10.34 -29.01 -12.19
CA ASP A 21 -10.58 -28.56 -13.55
C ASP A 21 -9.30 -28.08 -14.25
N LEU A 22 -8.42 -27.41 -13.51
CA LEU A 22 -7.26 -26.72 -14.10
C LEU A 22 -5.90 -27.41 -13.83
N LEU A 23 -5.82 -28.32 -12.85
CA LEU A 23 -4.59 -29.03 -12.47
C LEU A 23 -4.77 -30.56 -12.44
N GLY A 24 -5.99 -31.06 -12.69
CA GLY A 24 -6.32 -32.49 -12.57
C GLY A 24 -6.55 -32.97 -11.14
N GLU A 25 -6.27 -32.15 -10.14
CA GLU A 25 -6.41 -32.48 -8.72
C GLU A 25 -6.76 -31.24 -7.90
N GLY A 26 -7.59 -31.42 -6.86
CA GLY A 26 -7.99 -30.32 -6.00
C GLY A 26 -6.82 -29.67 -5.26
N LEU A 27 -6.86 -28.36 -5.05
CA LEU A 27 -5.78 -27.64 -4.38
C LEU A 27 -5.52 -28.17 -2.95
N ARG A 28 -6.57 -28.61 -2.21
CA ARG A 28 -6.38 -29.16 -0.88
C ARG A 28 -5.59 -30.47 -0.88
N ALA A 29 -5.82 -31.33 -1.84
CA ALA A 29 -5.04 -32.56 -2.03
C ALA A 29 -3.56 -32.25 -2.34
N ARG A 30 -3.28 -31.08 -2.96
CA ARG A 30 -1.93 -30.55 -3.19
C ARG A 30 -1.34 -29.84 -1.97
N GLY A 31 -1.99 -29.90 -0.81
CA GLY A 31 -1.50 -29.32 0.46
C GLY A 31 -1.88 -27.84 0.68
N TRP A 32 -2.75 -27.29 -0.17
CA TRP A 32 -3.22 -25.92 0.05
C TRP A 32 -4.24 -25.83 1.18
N THR A 33 -4.15 -24.77 1.96
CA THR A 33 -5.06 -24.49 3.08
C THR A 33 -5.74 -23.15 2.88
N PHE A 34 -6.94 -23.02 3.47
CA PHE A 34 -7.68 -21.78 3.56
C PHE A 34 -7.81 -21.31 5.00
N GLY A 35 -7.71 -20.01 5.23
CA GLY A 35 -7.90 -19.42 6.54
C GLY A 35 -8.21 -17.94 6.50
N TYR A 36 -8.23 -17.31 7.68
CA TYR A 36 -8.42 -15.88 7.82
C TYR A 36 -7.16 -15.21 8.36
N ASP A 37 -6.97 -13.94 7.97
CA ASP A 37 -5.99 -13.05 8.58
C ASP A 37 -6.68 -11.76 9.09
N ARG A 38 -5.90 -10.86 9.70
CA ARG A 38 -6.39 -9.61 10.27
C ARG A 38 -6.06 -8.40 9.38
N ALA A 39 -5.94 -8.59 8.08
CA ALA A 39 -5.64 -7.50 7.15
C ALA A 39 -6.79 -6.48 7.16
N ARG A 40 -6.44 -5.19 7.14
CA ARG A 40 -7.40 -4.08 7.08
C ARG A 40 -7.39 -3.32 5.75
N ARG A 41 -6.53 -3.73 4.80
CA ARG A 41 -6.28 -3.00 3.56
C ARG A 41 -6.22 -3.90 2.32
N ARG A 42 -6.48 -5.18 2.48
CA ARG A 42 -6.66 -6.15 1.40
C ARG A 42 -7.68 -7.19 1.84
N LEU A 43 -8.52 -7.61 0.90
CA LEU A 43 -9.57 -8.58 1.18
C LEU A 43 -9.04 -10.01 1.18
N GLY A 44 -8.17 -10.37 0.23
CA GLY A 44 -7.57 -11.69 0.13
C GLY A 44 -6.04 -11.65 -0.02
N ALA A 45 -5.40 -12.80 0.13
CA ALA A 45 -4.00 -13.04 -0.22
C ALA A 45 -3.72 -14.51 -0.49
N CYS A 46 -2.91 -14.78 -1.53
CA CYS A 46 -2.30 -16.07 -1.80
C CYS A 46 -0.84 -16.07 -1.34
N HIS A 47 -0.49 -17.02 -0.49
CA HIS A 47 0.86 -17.25 0.00
C HIS A 47 1.43 -18.52 -0.64
N GLY A 48 1.96 -18.42 -1.86
CA GLY A 48 2.38 -19.54 -2.68
C GLY A 48 3.35 -20.50 -1.96
N SER A 49 4.46 -19.98 -1.42
CA SER A 49 5.46 -20.80 -0.71
C SER A 49 4.92 -21.52 0.54
N LYS A 50 3.83 -21.00 1.13
CA LYS A 50 3.16 -21.60 2.30
C LYS A 50 1.94 -22.44 1.91
N LYS A 51 1.61 -22.52 0.63
CA LYS A 51 0.40 -23.15 0.09
C LYS A 51 -0.87 -22.73 0.87
N ARG A 52 -1.04 -21.43 1.04
CA ARG A 52 -2.12 -20.90 1.87
C ARG A 52 -2.83 -19.73 1.20
N ILE A 53 -4.15 -19.79 1.18
CA ILE A 53 -5.05 -18.69 0.80
C ILE A 53 -5.66 -18.12 2.08
N THR A 54 -5.72 -16.78 2.19
CA THR A 54 -6.37 -16.10 3.32
C THR A 54 -7.36 -15.06 2.83
N LEU A 55 -8.42 -14.85 3.64
CA LEU A 55 -9.29 -13.69 3.58
C LEU A 55 -9.16 -12.86 4.85
N SER A 56 -9.43 -11.56 4.73
CA SER A 56 -9.53 -10.68 5.88
C SER A 56 -10.74 -11.00 6.73
N SER A 57 -10.54 -11.39 7.98
CA SER A 57 -11.62 -11.56 8.95
C SER A 57 -12.31 -10.25 9.32
N HIS A 58 -11.68 -9.12 9.00
CA HIS A 58 -12.22 -7.78 9.24
C HIS A 58 -13.06 -7.28 8.07
N LEU A 59 -12.61 -7.45 6.84
CA LEU A 59 -13.26 -6.89 5.64
C LEU A 59 -14.31 -7.83 5.04
N ALA A 60 -14.07 -9.14 5.02
CA ALA A 60 -14.99 -10.09 4.37
C ALA A 60 -16.43 -10.03 4.89
N PRO A 61 -16.70 -9.87 6.21
CA PRO A 61 -18.08 -9.76 6.70
C PRO A 61 -18.81 -8.47 6.31
N GLN A 62 -18.09 -7.46 5.81
CA GLN A 62 -18.61 -6.13 5.49
C GLN A 62 -18.88 -5.94 4.00
N LEU A 63 -18.58 -6.94 3.18
CA LEU A 63 -18.69 -6.86 1.72
C LEU A 63 -19.79 -7.79 1.20
N PRO A 64 -20.36 -7.48 0.00
CA PRO A 64 -21.26 -8.38 -0.69
C PRO A 64 -20.65 -9.76 -0.89
N ALA A 65 -21.48 -10.80 -0.79
CA ALA A 65 -21.01 -12.18 -0.94
C ALA A 65 -20.33 -12.44 -2.29
N GLU A 66 -20.81 -11.77 -3.34
CA GLU A 66 -20.27 -11.84 -4.71
C GLU A 66 -18.82 -11.30 -4.79
N ASP A 67 -18.52 -10.22 -4.07
CA ASP A 67 -17.17 -9.65 -4.03
C ASP A 67 -16.21 -10.53 -3.21
N VAL A 68 -16.73 -11.14 -2.16
CA VAL A 68 -15.96 -12.11 -1.36
C VAL A 68 -15.66 -13.36 -2.19
N GLU A 69 -16.64 -13.87 -2.95
CA GLU A 69 -16.45 -15.01 -3.84
C GLU A 69 -15.46 -14.69 -4.97
N ASP A 70 -15.60 -13.53 -5.63
CA ASP A 70 -14.66 -13.08 -6.66
C ASP A 70 -13.22 -13.04 -6.13
N THR A 71 -13.04 -12.50 -4.91
CA THR A 71 -11.72 -12.51 -4.26
C THR A 71 -11.20 -13.92 -3.99
N ILE A 72 -12.04 -14.85 -3.54
CA ILE A 72 -11.63 -16.24 -3.34
C ILE A 72 -11.16 -16.84 -4.67
N ARG A 73 -11.89 -16.64 -5.76
CA ARG A 73 -11.52 -17.11 -7.11
C ARG A 73 -10.21 -16.48 -7.60
N HIS A 74 -9.99 -15.18 -7.32
CA HIS A 74 -8.77 -14.45 -7.60
C HIS A 74 -7.55 -15.08 -6.89
N GLU A 75 -7.67 -15.37 -5.60
CA GLU A 75 -6.58 -16.00 -4.85
C GLU A 75 -6.34 -17.47 -5.24
N ILE A 76 -7.40 -18.19 -5.67
CA ILE A 76 -7.27 -19.52 -6.26
C ILE A 76 -6.52 -19.45 -7.59
N ALA A 77 -6.78 -18.45 -8.44
CA ALA A 77 -6.02 -18.26 -9.68
C ALA A 77 -4.52 -18.06 -9.42
N HIS A 78 -4.17 -17.31 -8.36
CA HIS A 78 -2.78 -17.17 -7.89
C HIS A 78 -2.20 -18.52 -7.43
N ALA A 79 -2.98 -19.33 -6.72
CA ALA A 79 -2.54 -20.65 -6.25
C ALA A 79 -2.28 -21.62 -7.42
N ILE A 80 -3.17 -21.65 -8.42
CA ILE A 80 -3.02 -22.46 -9.63
C ILE A 80 -1.81 -22.00 -10.44
N ASP A 81 -1.61 -20.70 -10.58
CA ASP A 81 -0.47 -20.12 -11.23
C ASP A 81 0.84 -20.50 -10.53
N TRP A 82 0.85 -20.48 -9.21
CA TRP A 82 1.98 -20.94 -8.40
C TRP A 82 2.29 -22.42 -8.61
N GLU A 83 1.28 -23.29 -8.63
CA GLU A 83 1.47 -24.73 -8.90
C GLU A 83 2.06 -24.98 -10.28
N ARG A 84 1.69 -24.16 -11.28
CA ARG A 84 2.18 -24.31 -12.66
C ARG A 84 3.58 -23.75 -12.89
N ARG A 85 3.91 -22.62 -12.25
CA ARG A 85 5.11 -21.83 -12.59
C ARG A 85 6.08 -21.62 -11.43
N GLY A 86 5.74 -22.02 -10.20
CA GLY A 86 6.52 -21.72 -8.99
C GLY A 86 6.54 -20.23 -8.62
N ARG A 87 5.76 -19.40 -9.31
CA ARG A 87 5.59 -17.96 -9.08
C ARG A 87 4.19 -17.53 -9.50
N SER A 88 3.74 -16.38 -9.03
CA SER A 88 2.51 -15.77 -9.52
C SER A 88 2.61 -14.25 -9.53
N ALA A 89 2.08 -13.63 -10.58
CA ALA A 89 2.00 -12.19 -10.75
C ALA A 89 0.78 -11.87 -11.63
N HIS A 90 0.27 -10.63 -11.59
CA HIS A 90 -0.89 -10.22 -12.42
C HIS A 90 -0.50 -9.99 -13.90
N ASP A 91 0.28 -10.91 -14.47
CA ASP A 91 0.67 -10.91 -15.88
C ASP A 91 -0.43 -11.51 -16.79
N ALA A 92 -0.17 -11.64 -18.08
CA ALA A 92 -1.13 -12.18 -19.05
C ALA A 92 -1.56 -13.61 -18.73
N THR A 93 -0.62 -14.46 -18.27
CA THR A 93 -0.88 -15.85 -17.88
C THR A 93 -1.82 -15.92 -16.68
N TRP A 94 -1.54 -15.13 -15.64
CA TRP A 94 -2.43 -15.07 -14.49
C TRP A 94 -3.82 -14.53 -14.86
N ARG A 95 -3.92 -13.49 -15.72
CA ARG A 95 -5.23 -12.97 -16.16
C ARG A 95 -6.06 -14.01 -16.89
N ALA A 96 -5.42 -14.86 -17.70
CA ALA A 96 -6.10 -15.98 -18.35
C ALA A 96 -6.64 -16.99 -17.31
N LEU A 97 -5.84 -17.31 -16.29
CA LEU A 97 -6.25 -18.18 -15.18
C LEU A 97 -7.36 -17.55 -14.33
N ALA A 98 -7.29 -16.27 -14.04
CA ALA A 98 -8.35 -15.55 -13.31
C ALA A 98 -9.70 -15.68 -14.03
N ARG A 99 -9.73 -15.44 -15.35
CA ARG A 99 -10.95 -15.66 -16.16
C ARG A 99 -11.41 -17.11 -16.13
N ALA A 100 -10.49 -18.07 -16.26
CA ALA A 100 -10.82 -19.49 -16.19
C ALA A 100 -11.36 -19.90 -14.81
N CYS A 101 -10.95 -19.23 -13.75
CA CYS A 101 -11.50 -19.38 -12.40
C CYS A 101 -12.83 -18.64 -12.21
N GLY A 102 -13.31 -17.85 -13.21
CA GLY A 102 -14.50 -17.01 -13.08
C GLY A 102 -14.26 -15.78 -12.18
N ALA A 103 -13.02 -15.33 -12.02
CA ALA A 103 -12.66 -14.10 -11.33
C ALA A 103 -12.48 -12.94 -12.32
N ARG A 104 -12.72 -11.72 -11.84
CA ARG A 104 -12.35 -10.50 -12.55
C ARG A 104 -10.81 -10.43 -12.68
N PRO A 105 -10.26 -10.18 -13.91
CA PRO A 105 -8.82 -10.24 -14.16
C PRO A 105 -8.06 -8.97 -13.75
N GLU A 106 -8.63 -8.17 -12.86
CA GLU A 106 -8.02 -6.95 -12.33
C GLU A 106 -7.05 -7.27 -11.19
N ARG A 107 -6.03 -6.43 -11.07
CA ARG A 107 -4.99 -6.57 -10.04
C ARG A 107 -5.53 -6.33 -8.63
N THR A 108 -6.51 -5.47 -8.49
CA THR A 108 -7.03 -5.00 -7.21
C THR A 108 -8.55 -5.08 -7.20
N PHE A 109 -9.09 -5.39 -6.04
CA PHE A 109 -10.51 -5.23 -5.78
C PHE A 109 -10.92 -3.77 -6.07
N ASN A 110 -11.84 -3.58 -7.01
CA ASN A 110 -12.32 -2.27 -7.45
C ASN A 110 -13.60 -1.82 -6.72
N GLY A 111 -14.13 -2.63 -5.81
CA GLY A 111 -15.25 -2.26 -4.95
C GLY A 111 -14.80 -1.32 -3.82
N ASP A 112 -15.77 -0.61 -3.27
CA ASP A 112 -15.55 0.21 -2.08
C ASP A 112 -15.25 -0.71 -0.91
N LEU A 113 -13.96 -0.82 -0.57
CA LEU A 113 -13.60 -1.41 0.71
C LEU A 113 -14.24 -0.54 1.81
N PRO A 114 -14.96 -1.14 2.78
CA PRO A 114 -15.50 -0.40 3.90
C PRO A 114 -14.38 0.45 4.48
N ASP A 115 -14.63 1.76 4.50
CA ASP A 115 -13.59 2.73 4.76
C ASP A 115 -12.90 2.45 6.10
N GLY A 116 -11.66 2.02 6.02
CA GLY A 116 -10.74 2.20 7.14
C GLY A 116 -10.50 3.70 7.44
N ALA A 117 -11.19 4.61 6.74
CA ALA A 117 -11.12 6.05 6.92
C ALA A 117 -11.69 6.46 8.28
N GLU A 118 -12.77 5.84 8.75
CA GLU A 118 -13.33 6.15 10.08
C GLU A 118 -12.38 5.76 11.24
N SER A 119 -11.56 4.73 11.07
CA SER A 119 -10.53 4.32 12.03
C SER A 119 -9.14 4.85 11.71
N ALA A 120 -8.99 5.63 10.64
CA ALA A 120 -7.71 6.16 10.22
C ALA A 120 -7.26 7.31 11.16
N LEU A 121 -6.04 7.19 11.67
CA LEU A 121 -5.45 8.24 12.52
C LEU A 121 -5.16 9.54 11.76
N TYR A 122 -5.05 9.48 10.44
CA TYR A 122 -4.77 10.64 9.59
C TYR A 122 -5.71 10.67 8.40
N ARG A 123 -6.32 11.83 8.15
CA ARG A 123 -7.15 12.11 6.96
C ARG A 123 -6.33 12.94 5.98
N ALA A 124 -6.27 12.49 4.74
CA ALA A 124 -5.60 13.19 3.66
C ALA A 124 -6.66 13.62 2.62
N VAL A 125 -6.89 14.91 2.48
CA VAL A 125 -7.92 15.50 1.61
C VAL A 125 -7.28 16.36 0.54
N CYS A 126 -7.69 16.19 -0.72
CA CYS A 126 -7.26 17.05 -1.80
C CYS A 126 -8.07 18.36 -1.78
N PRO A 127 -7.42 19.53 -1.65
CA PRO A 127 -8.13 20.80 -1.62
C PRO A 127 -8.78 21.17 -2.97
N SER A 128 -8.32 20.57 -4.09
CA SER A 128 -8.83 20.88 -5.43
C SER A 128 -9.99 20.01 -5.89
N CYS A 129 -10.07 18.75 -5.47
CA CYS A 129 -11.13 17.83 -5.94
C CYS A 129 -11.86 17.10 -4.82
N GLY A 130 -11.53 17.38 -3.57
CA GLY A 130 -12.19 16.80 -2.40
C GLY A 130 -11.88 15.32 -2.14
N ILE A 131 -11.11 14.63 -3.02
CA ILE A 131 -10.80 13.22 -2.79
C ILE A 131 -10.13 13.02 -1.44
N GLU A 132 -10.63 12.06 -0.70
CA GLU A 132 -10.18 11.76 0.66
C GLU A 132 -9.50 10.38 0.73
N ALA A 133 -8.51 10.24 1.62
CA ALA A 133 -7.85 8.97 1.89
C ALA A 133 -7.43 8.89 3.36
N GLY A 134 -7.82 7.81 4.03
CA GLY A 134 -7.37 7.48 5.38
C GLY A 134 -5.94 6.95 5.42
N ARG A 135 -5.22 7.24 6.52
CA ARG A 135 -3.89 6.70 6.81
C ARG A 135 -3.80 6.31 8.28
N HIS A 136 -3.32 5.09 8.57
CA HIS A 136 -3.11 4.60 9.94
C HIS A 136 -1.75 4.97 10.52
N ARG A 137 -0.84 5.50 9.69
CA ARG A 137 0.47 6.00 10.11
C ARG A 137 0.66 7.40 9.58
N GLN A 138 1.33 8.24 10.37
CA GLN A 138 1.66 9.59 9.93
C GLN A 138 2.48 9.55 8.64
N PRO A 139 2.05 10.25 7.59
CA PRO A 139 2.84 10.37 6.38
C PRO A 139 4.16 11.08 6.68
N VAL A 140 5.27 10.46 6.29
CA VAL A 140 6.63 11.02 6.46
C VAL A 140 7.03 12.01 5.37
N ARG A 141 6.17 12.17 4.36
CA ARG A 141 6.33 13.12 3.24
C ARG A 141 4.97 13.60 2.78
N ALA A 142 4.91 14.78 2.17
CA ALA A 142 3.69 15.33 1.59
C ALA A 142 3.12 14.36 0.53
N LEU A 143 1.80 14.25 0.52
CA LEU A 143 1.07 13.38 -0.40
C LEU A 143 0.51 14.22 -1.56
N ARG A 144 0.47 13.66 -2.76
CA ARG A 144 -0.01 14.35 -3.97
C ARG A 144 -1.20 13.63 -4.58
N CYS A 145 -2.22 14.37 -4.92
CA CYS A 145 -3.37 13.89 -5.69
C CYS A 145 -2.98 13.65 -7.15
N ARG A 146 -3.02 12.40 -7.61
CA ARG A 146 -2.62 12.06 -8.99
C ARG A 146 -3.53 12.70 -10.05
N ALA A 147 -4.84 12.77 -9.80
CA ALA A 147 -5.80 13.34 -10.73
C ALA A 147 -5.57 14.86 -10.91
N CYS A 148 -5.46 15.59 -9.79
CA CYS A 148 -5.21 17.04 -9.85
C CYS A 148 -3.82 17.37 -10.38
N ALA A 149 -2.80 16.58 -10.07
CA ALA A 149 -1.46 16.73 -10.60
C ALA A 149 -1.39 16.57 -12.13
N ARG A 150 -2.19 15.68 -12.72
CA ARG A 150 -2.28 15.52 -14.18
C ARG A 150 -3.06 16.65 -14.85
N ALA A 151 -3.96 17.30 -14.13
CA ALA A 151 -4.77 18.40 -14.60
C ALA A 151 -4.17 19.79 -14.27
N ASP A 152 -2.89 19.81 -13.88
CA ASP A 152 -2.14 21.01 -13.48
C ASP A 152 -2.88 21.90 -12.45
N ARG A 153 -3.52 21.26 -11.49
CA ARG A 153 -4.20 21.92 -10.37
C ARG A 153 -3.43 21.75 -9.08
N PRO A 154 -3.62 22.63 -8.06
CA PRO A 154 -3.05 22.43 -6.73
C PRO A 154 -3.33 21.01 -6.24
N ALA A 155 -2.29 20.23 -6.04
CA ALA A 155 -2.42 18.77 -5.90
C ALA A 155 -1.94 18.21 -4.56
N TRP A 156 -1.32 19.03 -3.70
CA TRP A 156 -0.83 18.55 -2.41
C TRP A 156 -1.98 18.35 -1.44
N LEU A 157 -2.06 17.16 -0.84
CA LEU A 157 -3.13 16.79 0.07
C LEU A 157 -2.93 17.50 1.42
N ARG A 158 -4.01 18.06 1.96
CA ARG A 158 -4.08 18.44 3.36
C ARG A 158 -4.18 17.18 4.20
N VAL A 159 -3.30 17.01 5.19
CA VAL A 159 -3.31 15.87 6.10
C VAL A 159 -3.54 16.35 7.52
N THR A 160 -4.54 15.81 8.18
CA THR A 160 -4.89 16.09 9.56
C THR A 160 -4.81 14.82 10.40
N HIS A 161 -4.41 14.93 11.65
CA HIS A 161 -4.54 13.87 12.64
C HIS A 161 -5.97 13.84 13.14
N ALA A 162 -6.72 12.77 12.85
CA ALA A 162 -8.16 12.72 13.08
C ALA A 162 -8.58 12.93 14.54
N PRO A 163 -7.91 12.31 15.54
CA PRO A 163 -8.30 12.47 16.94
C PRO A 163 -8.08 13.89 17.51
N SER A 164 -7.02 14.59 17.09
CA SER A 164 -6.67 15.92 17.63
C SER A 164 -7.02 17.09 16.71
N GLY A 165 -7.37 16.82 15.45
CA GLY A 165 -7.56 17.87 14.44
C GLY A 165 -6.27 18.57 13.99
N GLU A 166 -5.10 18.17 14.51
CA GLU A 166 -3.81 18.75 14.17
C GLU A 166 -3.52 18.63 12.67
N VAL A 167 -3.14 19.75 12.05
CA VAL A 167 -2.76 19.77 10.63
C VAL A 167 -1.30 19.36 10.49
N ILE A 168 -1.07 18.16 9.93
CA ILE A 168 0.26 17.62 9.66
C ILE A 168 0.84 18.21 8.38
N TRP A 169 -0.01 18.35 7.34
CA TRP A 169 0.31 18.92 6.04
C TRP A 169 -0.81 19.86 5.61
N PRO A 170 -0.53 21.14 5.34
CA PRO A 170 -1.58 22.10 4.98
C PRO A 170 -2.19 21.84 3.60
N GLY A 171 -1.45 21.19 2.67
CA GLY A 171 -1.90 20.95 1.30
C GLY A 171 -1.88 22.22 0.43
N GLY A 172 -2.36 22.10 -0.81
CA GLY A 172 -2.47 23.22 -1.75
C GLY A 172 -1.44 23.17 -2.89
N GLU A 173 -0.90 24.31 -3.25
CA GLU A 173 0.04 24.46 -4.39
C GLU A 173 1.44 23.92 -4.09
N THR A 174 1.88 24.09 -2.85
CA THR A 174 3.20 23.65 -2.40
C THR A 174 3.08 22.51 -1.37
N PRO A 175 4.06 21.59 -1.32
CA PRO A 175 4.16 20.71 -0.18
C PRO A 175 4.45 21.59 1.04
N GLY A 176 3.51 21.67 1.97
CA GLY A 176 3.71 22.42 3.21
C GLY A 176 5.01 22.01 3.89
N ALA A 177 5.63 22.93 4.61
CA ALA A 177 6.77 22.62 5.44
C ALA A 177 6.41 21.52 6.45
N PHE A 178 7.32 20.59 6.66
CA PHE A 178 7.11 19.42 7.53
C PHE A 178 6.80 19.87 8.96
N GLY A 179 5.54 19.79 9.38
CA GLY A 179 5.10 19.96 10.77
C GLY A 179 5.22 18.68 11.61
N GLY A 180 5.95 17.68 11.14
CA GLY A 180 6.16 16.44 11.87
C GLY A 180 7.25 16.58 12.93
N ARG A 181 7.11 15.83 14.04
CA ARG A 181 8.10 15.77 15.13
C ARG A 181 9.52 15.91 14.59
N ALA A 182 10.21 16.89 15.09
CA ALA A 182 11.56 17.30 14.72
C ALA A 182 12.48 16.06 14.63
N GLY A 183 12.73 15.60 13.42
CA GLY A 183 13.71 14.56 13.18
C GLY A 183 15.11 15.12 13.32
N TRP A 184 15.71 15.45 12.20
CA TRP A 184 17.04 16.03 12.14
C TRP A 184 17.02 17.26 11.25
N GLU A 185 17.63 18.31 11.72
CA GLU A 185 17.91 19.50 10.92
C GLU A 185 19.36 19.41 10.42
N ALA A 186 19.54 19.58 9.12
CA ALA A 186 20.84 19.48 8.48
C ALA A 186 21.20 20.81 7.81
N THR A 187 22.24 21.44 8.28
CA THR A 187 22.69 22.75 7.81
C THR A 187 23.97 22.63 7.00
N CYS A 188 24.03 23.29 5.86
CA CYS A 188 25.25 23.41 5.07
C CYS A 188 26.20 24.43 5.74
N PRO A 189 27.46 24.07 6.02
CA PRO A 189 28.40 24.97 6.67
C PRO A 189 28.84 26.11 5.74
N ARG A 190 28.61 26.01 4.40
CA ARG A 190 29.01 27.01 3.43
C ARG A 190 27.93 28.02 3.08
N CYS A 191 26.74 27.55 2.69
CA CYS A 191 25.67 28.45 2.27
C CYS A 191 24.61 28.69 3.35
N GLY A 192 24.68 27.99 4.48
CA GLY A 192 23.69 28.12 5.54
C GLY A 192 22.35 27.43 5.27
N ASP A 193 22.15 26.89 4.05
CA ASP A 193 20.91 26.18 3.72
C ASP A 193 20.61 25.07 4.70
N THR A 194 19.37 25.04 5.15
CA THR A 194 18.91 24.07 6.12
C THR A 194 17.84 23.16 5.52
N VAL A 195 18.05 21.85 5.63
CA VAL A 195 17.07 20.83 5.21
C VAL A 195 16.66 19.99 6.40
N ARG A 196 15.37 19.67 6.51
CA ARG A 196 14.85 18.81 7.57
C ARG A 196 14.73 17.38 7.07
N ARG A 197 15.09 16.42 7.92
CA ARG A 197 15.07 14.98 7.64
C ARG A 197 14.40 14.22 8.77
N ALA A 198 13.52 13.28 8.45
CA ALA A 198 12.86 12.42 9.45
C ALA A 198 13.86 11.50 10.18
N ARG A 199 14.96 11.13 9.51
CA ARG A 199 16.02 10.27 10.07
C ARG A 199 17.40 10.85 9.71
N ARG A 200 18.37 10.65 10.60
CA ARG A 200 19.77 10.95 10.27
C ARG A 200 20.25 9.96 9.22
N PRO A 201 20.79 10.42 8.07
CA PRO A 201 21.39 9.53 7.10
C PRO A 201 22.54 8.72 7.70
N THR A 202 22.66 7.46 7.33
CA THR A 202 23.78 6.59 7.73
C THR A 202 25.03 6.88 6.93
N ARG A 203 24.88 7.47 5.73
CA ARG A 203 26.00 7.91 4.89
C ARG A 203 26.18 9.42 4.98
N ALA A 204 27.44 9.87 4.82
CA ALA A 204 27.72 11.30 4.70
C ALA A 204 26.96 11.90 3.53
N THR A 205 26.30 13.03 3.75
CA THR A 205 25.56 13.77 2.74
C THR A 205 26.07 15.19 2.67
N ALA A 206 26.17 15.73 1.46
CA ALA A 206 26.62 17.11 1.23
C ALA A 206 25.48 17.96 0.64
N CYS A 207 25.64 19.27 0.72
CA CYS A 207 24.75 20.24 0.12
C CYS A 207 24.79 20.13 -1.42
N VAL A 208 23.69 19.79 -2.05
CA VAL A 208 23.59 19.61 -3.50
C VAL A 208 23.95 20.89 -4.24
N ALA A 209 23.37 22.02 -3.83
CA ALA A 209 23.63 23.31 -4.47
C ALA A 209 25.11 23.75 -4.40
N CYS A 210 25.78 23.50 -3.27
CA CYS A 210 27.21 23.79 -3.14
C CYS A 210 28.08 22.81 -3.94
N CYS A 211 27.70 21.53 -3.97
CA CYS A 211 28.40 20.52 -4.78
C CYS A 211 28.28 20.81 -6.27
N GLU A 212 27.10 21.19 -6.76
CA GLU A 212 26.89 21.57 -8.15
C GLU A 212 27.74 22.81 -8.53
N ARG A 213 27.67 23.85 -7.70
CA ARG A 213 28.34 25.13 -7.96
C ARG A 213 29.86 25.09 -7.87
N HIS A 214 30.41 24.24 -6.97
CA HIS A 214 31.83 24.30 -6.59
C HIS A 214 32.59 22.98 -6.72
N ALA A 215 31.91 21.85 -7.02
CA ALA A 215 32.51 20.53 -7.12
C ALA A 215 31.96 19.71 -8.30
N GLY A 216 31.38 20.36 -9.31
CA GLY A 216 30.84 19.68 -10.50
C GLY A 216 29.80 18.60 -10.19
N GLY A 217 28.99 18.80 -9.17
CA GLY A 217 27.92 17.87 -8.72
C GLY A 217 28.44 16.66 -7.92
N ARG A 218 29.75 16.54 -7.67
CA ARG A 218 30.34 15.45 -6.89
C ARG A 218 30.29 15.75 -5.39
N TYR A 219 30.19 14.70 -4.57
CA TYR A 219 30.31 14.84 -3.12
C TYR A 219 31.64 15.51 -2.74
N ASP A 220 31.58 16.53 -1.89
CA ASP A 220 32.75 17.20 -1.34
C ASP A 220 32.54 17.39 0.16
N GLU A 221 33.53 16.98 0.95
CA GLU A 221 33.49 17.03 2.43
C GLU A 221 33.34 18.46 2.96
N ARG A 222 33.82 19.46 2.23
CA ARG A 222 33.68 20.90 2.57
C ARG A 222 32.20 21.32 2.67
N PHE A 223 31.30 20.63 1.96
CA PHE A 223 29.87 20.92 1.91
C PHE A 223 29.05 19.87 2.66
N ARG A 224 29.69 19.05 3.48
CA ARG A 224 29.04 18.05 4.30
C ARG A 224 28.04 18.69 5.24
N LEU A 225 26.78 18.21 5.22
CA LEU A 225 25.70 18.71 6.04
C LEU A 225 25.93 18.35 7.53
N ARG A 226 25.75 19.34 8.39
CA ARG A 226 25.80 19.18 9.85
C ARG A 226 24.42 18.90 10.39
N PHE A 227 24.23 17.76 11.04
CA PHE A 227 22.93 17.33 11.55
C PHE A 227 22.80 17.65 13.05
N ARG A 228 21.71 18.32 13.42
CA ARG A 228 21.31 18.53 14.82
C ARG A 228 19.87 18.05 15.02
N ARG A 229 19.50 17.68 16.24
CA ARG A 229 18.10 17.58 16.63
C ARG A 229 17.61 18.97 16.99
N PRO A 230 16.47 19.45 16.44
CA PRO A 230 15.82 20.63 17.00
C PRO A 230 15.40 20.31 18.43
N GLY A 231 15.61 21.26 19.32
CA GLY A 231 15.22 21.17 20.73
C GLY A 231 13.71 21.11 20.90
#